data_cdb4159b4b588983b116b295d7cfc19f
#
_entry.id   cdb4159b4b588983b116b295d7cfc19f
#
_cell.length_a   1.000
_cell.length_b   1.000
_cell.length_c   1.000
_cell.angle_alpha   90.00
_cell.angle_beta   90.00
_cell.angle_gamma   90.00
#
_symmetry.space_group_name_H-M   'P 1'
#
loop_
_entity.id
_entity.type
_entity.pdbx_description
1 polymer ?
#
loop_
_entity_poly.entity_id
_entity_poly.type
_entity_poly.pdbx_seq_one_letter_code
_entity_poly.pdbx_strand_id
1 'polypeptide(L)'
;MKFRIAVVQFEIKQFSPEDNLKKAEEFIKKAVYSKAQVIVFPEDFITGPIMKKKKFVDFNGKYIRHFQNLAKKYSIDIVSGSWIEGDTQGWYNTSYYIDRLGKIKGKYRKINLWLAERSYLTPGNKISVFNTRFGKAGLIICWDLAFPEIFRKMVNRGVRIVYCPSLWYLTHKGKIWKNYASKRHVDSLCVSRAFENEIILVYCNVSGKVKFTELAPGRSQITVPFIGPLKRLEHNKEEMFIQEVDTTILKEAEKSYNIREDLKKR
;
A
#
# COMPACT_ATOMS: atom_id res chain seq x y z
N MET A 1 4.32 21.44 2.52
CA MET A 1 3.10 21.10 3.29
C MET A 1 3.44 19.91 4.18
N LYS A 2 3.08 20.02 5.47
CA LYS A 2 3.28 18.93 6.44
C LYS A 2 1.98 18.21 6.73
N PHE A 3 2.03 16.88 6.84
CA PHE A 3 0.89 16.06 7.23
C PHE A 3 1.36 14.72 7.84
N ARG A 4 0.48 14.09 8.62
CA ARG A 4 0.80 12.87 9.38
C ARG A 4 0.14 11.65 8.76
N ILE A 5 0.94 10.63 8.51
CA ILE A 5 0.50 9.34 7.96
C ILE A 5 0.67 8.26 9.04
N ALA A 6 -0.40 7.54 9.31
CA ALA A 6 -0.37 6.30 10.08
C ALA A 6 -0.19 5.13 9.13
N VAL A 7 0.78 4.26 9.40
CA VAL A 7 1.04 3.03 8.63
C VAL A 7 0.86 1.84 9.56
N VAL A 8 -0.02 0.92 9.18
CA VAL A 8 -0.39 -0.23 10.01
C VAL A 8 0.27 -1.49 9.50
N GLN A 9 1.32 -1.94 10.17
CA GLN A 9 1.88 -3.29 9.98
C GLN A 9 0.99 -4.30 10.69
N PHE A 10 0.05 -4.87 9.95
CA PHE A 10 -1.13 -5.57 10.46
C PHE A 10 -0.92 -7.08 10.52
N GLU A 11 -1.25 -7.72 11.64
CA GLU A 11 -1.29 -9.18 11.76
C GLU A 11 -2.68 -9.69 11.33
N ILE A 12 -2.69 -10.50 10.27
CA ILE A 12 -3.92 -11.00 9.67
C ILE A 12 -4.41 -12.25 10.41
N LYS A 13 -5.67 -12.23 10.84
CA LYS A 13 -6.38 -13.45 11.21
C LYS A 13 -6.99 -14.06 9.94
N GLN A 14 -6.35 -15.11 9.44
CA GLN A 14 -6.72 -15.72 8.16
C GLN A 14 -8.20 -16.14 8.14
N PHE A 15 -8.92 -15.78 7.08
CA PHE A 15 -10.33 -16.09 6.85
C PHE A 15 -11.32 -15.57 7.91
N SER A 16 -10.94 -14.53 8.67
CA SER A 16 -11.77 -13.92 9.71
C SER A 16 -12.00 -12.43 9.42
N PRO A 17 -12.78 -12.10 8.37
CA PRO A 17 -12.94 -10.72 7.93
C PRO A 17 -13.55 -9.81 9.01
N GLU A 18 -14.48 -10.30 9.81
CA GLU A 18 -15.13 -9.53 10.86
C GLU A 18 -14.15 -9.11 11.95
N ASP A 19 -13.28 -10.03 12.40
CA ASP A 19 -12.24 -9.74 13.40
C ASP A 19 -11.22 -8.74 12.86
N ASN A 20 -10.80 -8.92 11.59
CA ASN A 20 -9.83 -8.04 10.95
C ASN A 20 -10.42 -6.62 10.73
N LEU A 21 -11.67 -6.51 10.33
CA LEU A 21 -12.35 -5.21 10.19
C LEU A 21 -12.53 -4.50 11.53
N LYS A 22 -12.91 -5.22 12.58
CA LYS A 22 -13.00 -4.67 13.94
C LYS A 22 -11.64 -4.14 14.41
N LYS A 23 -10.58 -4.91 14.23
CA LYS A 23 -9.21 -4.49 14.56
C LYS A 23 -8.77 -3.29 13.71
N ALA A 24 -9.12 -3.24 12.42
CA ALA A 24 -8.84 -2.08 11.58
C ALA A 24 -9.51 -0.80 12.09
N GLU A 25 -10.76 -0.88 12.56
CA GLU A 25 -11.43 0.27 13.18
C GLU A 25 -10.73 0.74 14.46
N GLU A 26 -10.19 -0.18 15.29
CA GLU A 26 -9.39 0.21 16.47
C GLU A 26 -8.09 0.96 16.06
N PHE A 27 -7.42 0.54 14.98
CA PHE A 27 -6.27 1.29 14.45
C PHE A 27 -6.68 2.66 13.93
N ILE A 28 -7.84 2.80 13.27
CA ILE A 28 -8.36 4.09 12.83
C ILE A 28 -8.59 5.02 14.02
N LYS A 29 -9.23 4.54 15.09
CA LYS A 29 -9.43 5.33 16.32
C LYS A 29 -8.11 5.82 16.91
N LYS A 30 -7.11 4.92 17.03
CA LYS A 30 -5.76 5.28 17.52
C LYS A 30 -5.07 6.29 16.62
N ALA A 31 -5.18 6.15 15.28
CA ALA A 31 -4.60 7.07 14.32
C ALA A 31 -5.20 8.48 14.45
N VAL A 32 -6.52 8.57 14.58
CA VAL A 32 -7.24 9.85 14.78
C VAL A 32 -6.84 10.49 16.12
N TYR A 33 -6.83 9.73 17.20
CA TYR A 33 -6.38 10.22 18.51
C TYR A 33 -4.98 10.81 18.44
N SER A 34 -4.08 10.19 17.68
CA SER A 34 -2.71 10.65 17.46
C SER A 34 -2.59 11.69 16.32
N LYS A 35 -3.71 12.27 15.86
CA LYS A 35 -3.79 13.34 14.86
C LYS A 35 -3.21 12.95 13.50
N ALA A 36 -3.28 11.69 13.10
CA ALA A 36 -2.99 11.27 11.74
C ALA A 36 -4.09 11.77 10.80
N GLN A 37 -3.70 12.14 9.59
CA GLN A 37 -4.59 12.66 8.57
C GLN A 37 -4.87 11.63 7.47
N VAL A 38 -3.98 10.64 7.34
CA VAL A 38 -4.10 9.49 6.44
C VAL A 38 -3.75 8.24 7.24
N ILE A 39 -4.50 7.16 7.04
CA ILE A 39 -4.14 5.82 7.53
C ILE A 39 -4.00 4.85 6.36
N VAL A 40 -3.00 3.98 6.42
CA VAL A 40 -2.68 3.02 5.35
C VAL A 40 -2.70 1.61 5.92
N PHE A 41 -3.49 0.73 5.28
CA PHE A 41 -3.57 -0.70 5.59
C PHE A 41 -2.84 -1.54 4.53
N PRO A 42 -2.41 -2.77 4.86
CA PRO A 42 -1.68 -3.62 3.92
C PRO A 42 -2.60 -4.39 2.95
N GLU A 43 -1.99 -5.12 2.02
CA GLU A 43 -2.67 -5.96 1.04
C GLU A 43 -3.37 -7.13 1.72
N ASP A 44 -4.56 -7.51 1.18
CA ASP A 44 -5.38 -8.67 1.56
C ASP A 44 -5.69 -8.78 3.07
N PHE A 45 -5.55 -7.70 3.84
CA PHE A 45 -5.60 -7.77 5.30
C PHE A 45 -6.98 -8.15 5.86
N ILE A 46 -8.06 -7.99 5.08
CA ILE A 46 -9.42 -8.30 5.52
C ILE A 46 -9.62 -9.82 5.65
N THR A 47 -9.16 -10.57 4.67
CA THR A 47 -9.40 -12.02 4.61
C THR A 47 -8.12 -12.85 4.71
N GLY A 48 -6.97 -12.23 4.53
CA GLY A 48 -5.76 -12.90 4.05
C GLY A 48 -5.93 -13.37 2.61
N PRO A 49 -4.88 -13.94 2.00
CA PRO A 49 -4.96 -14.52 0.67
C PRO A 49 -6.07 -15.54 0.56
N ILE A 50 -7.03 -15.31 -0.35
CA ILE A 50 -8.28 -16.10 -0.42
C ILE A 50 -8.11 -17.52 -0.97
N MET A 51 -6.95 -17.84 -1.60
CA MET A 51 -6.63 -19.18 -2.10
C MET A 51 -7.76 -19.81 -2.94
N LYS A 52 -8.31 -19.05 -3.90
CA LYS A 52 -9.45 -19.42 -4.78
C LYS A 52 -10.80 -19.61 -4.05
N LYS A 53 -10.92 -19.29 -2.77
CA LYS A 53 -12.18 -19.45 -2.04
C LYS A 53 -13.16 -18.33 -2.40
N LYS A 54 -14.08 -18.60 -3.32
CA LYS A 54 -15.09 -17.65 -3.85
C LYS A 54 -15.87 -16.91 -2.75
N LYS A 55 -16.15 -17.56 -1.61
CA LYS A 55 -16.89 -16.95 -0.49
C LYS A 55 -16.25 -15.69 0.12
N PHE A 56 -14.95 -15.47 -0.14
CA PHE A 56 -14.21 -14.30 0.32
C PHE A 56 -14.05 -13.21 -0.74
N VAL A 57 -14.60 -13.42 -1.94
CA VAL A 57 -14.64 -12.40 -3.00
C VAL A 57 -15.77 -11.43 -2.74
N ASP A 58 -15.48 -10.14 -2.78
CA ASP A 58 -16.49 -9.08 -2.62
C ASP A 58 -17.14 -8.76 -3.99
N PHE A 59 -18.30 -9.35 -4.26
CA PHE A 59 -19.09 -9.06 -5.46
C PHE A 59 -19.99 -7.84 -5.31
N ASN A 60 -20.29 -7.42 -4.08
CA ASN A 60 -21.32 -6.43 -3.79
C ASN A 60 -20.77 -5.11 -3.26
N GLY A 61 -19.45 -4.96 -3.17
CA GLY A 61 -18.80 -3.76 -2.65
C GLY A 61 -19.06 -3.52 -1.15
N LYS A 62 -19.20 -4.57 -0.36
CA LYS A 62 -19.45 -4.44 1.10
C LYS A 62 -18.28 -3.77 1.82
N TYR A 63 -17.04 -4.12 1.43
CA TYR A 63 -15.86 -3.60 2.09
C TYR A 63 -15.59 -2.13 1.74
N ILE A 64 -15.78 -1.74 0.46
CA ILE A 64 -15.60 -0.33 0.10
C ILE A 64 -16.61 0.55 0.83
N ARG A 65 -17.90 0.16 0.92
CA ARG A 65 -18.91 0.91 1.69
C ARG A 65 -18.56 0.99 3.17
N HIS A 66 -18.02 -0.09 3.75
CA HIS A 66 -17.57 -0.09 5.14
C HIS A 66 -16.48 0.97 5.36
N PHE A 67 -15.44 1.00 4.53
CA PHE A 67 -14.36 2.00 4.65
C PHE A 67 -14.80 3.43 4.33
N GLN A 68 -15.74 3.63 3.40
CA GLN A 68 -16.34 4.95 3.17
C GLN A 68 -17.04 5.50 4.43
N ASN A 69 -17.79 4.64 5.12
CA ASN A 69 -18.45 4.99 6.37
C ASN A 69 -17.43 5.30 7.48
N LEU A 70 -16.36 4.50 7.62
CA LEU A 70 -15.31 4.75 8.61
C LEU A 70 -14.55 6.05 8.31
N ALA A 71 -14.19 6.32 7.05
CA ALA A 71 -13.52 7.55 6.65
C ALA A 71 -14.35 8.79 7.01
N LYS A 72 -15.65 8.74 6.73
CA LYS A 72 -16.59 9.81 7.10
C LYS A 72 -16.78 9.92 8.62
N LYS A 73 -17.00 8.79 9.32
CA LYS A 73 -17.22 8.73 10.77
C LYS A 73 -16.06 9.33 11.55
N TYR A 74 -14.82 9.01 11.13
CA TYR A 74 -13.61 9.43 11.84
C TYR A 74 -12.91 10.62 11.20
N SER A 75 -13.43 11.17 10.11
CA SER A 75 -12.88 12.33 9.38
C SER A 75 -11.41 12.15 8.99
N ILE A 76 -11.00 10.95 8.58
CA ILE A 76 -9.64 10.58 8.19
C ILE A 76 -9.61 10.01 6.77
N ASP A 77 -8.55 10.35 6.00
CA ASP A 77 -8.33 9.74 4.70
C ASP A 77 -7.82 8.30 4.89
N ILE A 78 -8.34 7.34 4.12
CA ILE A 78 -8.00 5.91 4.25
C ILE A 78 -7.47 5.36 2.94
N VAL A 79 -6.25 4.81 2.97
CA VAL A 79 -5.77 3.85 1.98
C VAL A 79 -6.18 2.47 2.50
N SER A 80 -7.16 1.89 1.84
CA SER A 80 -7.93 0.75 2.36
C SER A 80 -7.18 -0.58 2.40
N GLY A 81 -5.87 -0.59 2.16
CA GLY A 81 -5.19 -1.85 1.84
C GLY A 81 -5.70 -2.42 0.53
N SER A 82 -5.87 -3.73 0.46
CA SER A 82 -6.56 -4.33 -0.67
C SER A 82 -7.39 -5.54 -0.26
N TRP A 83 -8.26 -5.98 -1.16
CA TRP A 83 -9.03 -7.23 -1.09
C TRP A 83 -9.42 -7.69 -2.49
N ILE A 84 -9.94 -8.91 -2.59
CA ILE A 84 -10.37 -9.45 -3.87
C ILE A 84 -11.83 -9.04 -4.14
N GLU A 85 -12.03 -8.26 -5.19
CA GLU A 85 -13.33 -7.94 -5.77
C GLU A 85 -13.62 -8.81 -6.98
N GLY A 86 -14.89 -9.17 -7.17
CA GLY A 86 -15.35 -9.90 -8.34
C GLY A 86 -16.37 -9.12 -9.16
N ASP A 87 -16.29 -9.24 -10.47
CA ASP A 87 -17.32 -8.80 -11.41
C ASP A 87 -17.55 -9.87 -12.51
N THR A 88 -18.28 -9.53 -13.55
CA THR A 88 -18.57 -10.44 -14.67
C THR A 88 -17.35 -10.80 -15.51
N GLN A 89 -16.25 -10.05 -15.39
CA GLN A 89 -15.02 -10.24 -16.16
C GLN A 89 -13.94 -10.99 -15.37
N GLY A 90 -14.06 -11.07 -14.05
CA GLY A 90 -13.07 -11.79 -13.23
C GLY A 90 -12.96 -11.31 -11.80
N TRP A 91 -11.90 -11.78 -11.15
CA TRP A 91 -11.55 -11.41 -9.77
C TRP A 91 -10.28 -10.56 -9.78
N TYR A 92 -10.28 -9.47 -9.02
CA TYR A 92 -9.22 -8.47 -9.03
C TYR A 92 -8.77 -8.17 -7.61
N ASN A 93 -7.47 -8.11 -7.38
CA ASN A 93 -6.90 -7.55 -6.17
C ASN A 93 -6.99 -6.02 -6.27
N THR A 94 -7.84 -5.41 -5.44
CA THR A 94 -8.24 -3.99 -5.58
C THR A 94 -7.94 -3.19 -4.33
N SER A 95 -7.36 -2.00 -4.51
CA SER A 95 -7.07 -1.01 -3.48
C SER A 95 -7.80 0.31 -3.76
N TYR A 96 -8.11 1.05 -2.69
CA TYR A 96 -8.78 2.34 -2.76
C TYR A 96 -8.10 3.40 -1.91
N TYR A 97 -8.17 4.64 -2.39
CA TYR A 97 -7.99 5.84 -1.57
C TYR A 97 -9.35 6.48 -1.36
N ILE A 98 -9.73 6.63 -0.09
CA ILE A 98 -11.01 7.20 0.34
C ILE A 98 -10.70 8.46 1.14
N ASP A 99 -11.27 9.61 0.76
CA ASP A 99 -11.06 10.84 1.51
C ASP A 99 -11.89 10.88 2.80
N ARG A 100 -11.58 11.80 3.68
CA ARG A 100 -12.25 12.00 4.97
C ARG A 100 -13.75 12.28 4.89
N LEU A 101 -14.28 12.54 3.69
CA LEU A 101 -15.72 12.71 3.44
C LEU A 101 -16.37 11.42 2.94
N GLY A 102 -15.61 10.31 2.90
CA GLY A 102 -16.06 9.02 2.39
C GLY A 102 -16.10 8.92 0.86
N LYS A 103 -15.51 9.89 0.13
CA LYS A 103 -15.47 9.87 -1.34
C LYS A 103 -14.29 9.06 -1.83
N ILE A 104 -14.52 8.15 -2.76
CA ILE A 104 -13.45 7.43 -3.46
C ILE A 104 -12.71 8.41 -4.37
N LYS A 105 -11.43 8.63 -4.12
CA LYS A 105 -10.54 9.47 -4.93
C LYS A 105 -9.70 8.64 -5.89
N GLY A 106 -9.33 7.44 -5.50
CA GLY A 106 -8.55 6.51 -6.30
C GLY A 106 -9.04 5.08 -6.15
N LYS A 107 -9.01 4.34 -7.25
CA LYS A 107 -9.19 2.89 -7.33
C LYS A 107 -8.06 2.31 -8.15
N TYR A 108 -7.53 1.17 -7.72
CA TYR A 108 -6.47 0.47 -8.42
C TYR A 108 -6.69 -1.04 -8.37
N ARG A 109 -6.63 -1.70 -9.51
CA ARG A 109 -6.57 -3.15 -9.65
C ARG A 109 -5.13 -3.54 -9.94
N LYS A 110 -4.55 -4.45 -9.14
CA LYS A 110 -3.16 -4.91 -9.25
C LYS A 110 -2.83 -5.32 -10.68
N ILE A 111 -1.81 -4.71 -11.27
CA ILE A 111 -1.38 -4.99 -12.65
C ILE A 111 -0.46 -6.21 -12.66
N ASN A 112 0.56 -6.22 -11.80
CA ASN A 112 1.54 -7.30 -11.76
C ASN A 112 1.15 -8.31 -10.69
N LEU A 113 0.50 -9.39 -11.11
CA LEU A 113 0.08 -10.46 -10.22
C LEU A 113 1.29 -11.30 -9.77
N TRP A 114 1.31 -11.64 -8.47
CA TRP A 114 2.30 -12.54 -7.90
C TRP A 114 1.97 -14.00 -8.22
N LEU A 115 2.97 -14.81 -8.51
CA LEU A 115 2.92 -16.26 -8.75
C LEU A 115 1.52 -16.93 -8.69
N ALA A 116 1.06 -17.27 -7.48
CA ALA A 116 -0.19 -18.01 -7.27
C ALA A 116 -1.43 -17.19 -7.68
N GLU A 117 -1.38 -15.88 -7.58
CA GLU A 117 -2.47 -14.99 -8.00
C GLU A 117 -2.82 -15.17 -9.48
N ARG A 118 -1.80 -15.38 -10.33
CA ARG A 118 -1.96 -15.56 -11.79
C ARG A 118 -2.87 -16.71 -12.18
N SER A 119 -3.12 -17.66 -11.26
CA SER A 119 -3.96 -18.81 -11.53
C SER A 119 -5.46 -18.57 -11.28
N TYR A 120 -5.84 -17.41 -10.71
CA TYR A 120 -7.24 -17.15 -10.37
C TYR A 120 -7.64 -15.67 -10.34
N LEU A 121 -6.69 -14.73 -10.44
CA LEU A 121 -6.99 -13.31 -10.55
C LEU A 121 -6.78 -12.81 -11.98
N THR A 122 -7.55 -11.81 -12.33
CA THR A 122 -7.40 -11.04 -13.56
C THR A 122 -6.53 -9.81 -13.27
N PRO A 123 -5.48 -9.56 -14.06
CA PRO A 123 -4.67 -8.36 -13.88
C PRO A 123 -5.44 -7.09 -14.21
N GLY A 124 -5.14 -6.01 -13.49
CA GLY A 124 -5.55 -4.67 -13.87
C GLY A 124 -4.82 -4.18 -15.12
N ASN A 125 -5.32 -3.13 -15.75
CA ASN A 125 -4.75 -2.55 -16.96
C ASN A 125 -4.60 -1.03 -16.92
N LYS A 126 -4.94 -0.40 -15.80
CA LYS A 126 -4.92 1.07 -15.64
C LYS A 126 -4.10 1.46 -14.42
N ILE A 127 -3.19 2.42 -14.59
CA ILE A 127 -2.53 3.07 -13.46
C ILE A 127 -3.52 3.95 -12.70
N SER A 128 -3.35 4.06 -11.39
CA SER A 128 -4.17 4.90 -10.53
C SER A 128 -3.47 6.22 -10.26
N VAL A 129 -4.07 7.32 -10.72
CA VAL A 129 -3.60 8.69 -10.47
C VAL A 129 -4.78 9.55 -10.08
N PHE A 130 -4.70 10.22 -8.93
CA PHE A 130 -5.80 11.01 -8.38
C PHE A 130 -5.29 12.18 -7.53
N ASN A 131 -6.15 13.17 -7.31
CA ASN A 131 -5.84 14.31 -6.47
C ASN A 131 -6.31 14.07 -5.03
N THR A 132 -5.43 14.36 -4.08
CA THR A 132 -5.73 14.44 -2.65
C THR A 132 -5.49 15.87 -2.16
N ARG A 133 -5.92 16.16 -0.94
CA ARG A 133 -5.58 17.45 -0.28
C ARG A 133 -4.07 17.61 0.02
N PHE A 134 -3.29 16.52 -0.12
CA PHE A 134 -1.85 16.51 0.14
C PHE A 134 -1.01 16.54 -1.14
N GLY A 135 -1.66 16.52 -2.29
CA GLY A 135 -1.04 16.48 -3.60
C GLY A 135 -1.56 15.33 -4.46
N LYS A 136 -1.01 15.23 -5.67
CA LYS A 136 -1.37 14.17 -6.59
C LYS A 136 -0.74 12.85 -6.17
N ALA A 137 -1.55 11.81 -6.03
CA ALA A 137 -1.16 10.51 -5.51
C ALA A 137 -1.45 9.37 -6.48
N GLY A 138 -0.81 8.24 -6.23
CA GLY A 138 -1.02 6.98 -6.93
C GLY A 138 -1.13 5.80 -5.99
N LEU A 139 -1.74 4.72 -6.47
CA LEU A 139 -1.83 3.42 -5.78
C LEU A 139 -1.12 2.35 -6.60
N ILE A 140 -0.39 1.50 -5.91
CA ILE A 140 0.15 0.23 -6.42
C ILE A 140 -0.08 -0.84 -5.35
N ILE A 141 0.07 -2.12 -5.69
CA ILE A 141 -0.08 -3.21 -4.74
C ILE A 141 1.14 -4.15 -4.80
N CYS A 142 1.87 -4.25 -3.69
CA CYS A 142 2.89 -5.27 -3.40
C CYS A 142 3.89 -5.51 -4.55
N TRP A 143 3.70 -6.56 -5.36
CA TRP A 143 4.61 -6.97 -6.43
C TRP A 143 4.80 -5.91 -7.52
N ASP A 144 3.85 -4.97 -7.67
CA ASP A 144 4.02 -3.81 -8.55
C ASP A 144 5.25 -2.98 -8.19
N LEU A 145 5.71 -3.03 -6.93
CA LEU A 145 6.92 -2.35 -6.47
C LEU A 145 8.17 -2.75 -7.27
N ALA A 146 8.22 -3.96 -7.80
CA ALA A 146 9.33 -4.47 -8.60
C ALA A 146 9.38 -3.88 -10.03
N PHE A 147 8.34 -3.19 -10.49
CA PHE A 147 8.17 -2.72 -11.87
C PHE A 147 8.28 -1.20 -11.98
N PRO A 148 9.45 -0.65 -12.35
CA PRO A 148 9.69 0.80 -12.42
C PRO A 148 8.79 1.51 -13.43
N GLU A 149 8.31 0.82 -14.46
CA GLU A 149 7.49 1.39 -15.53
C GLU A 149 6.17 1.97 -15.03
N ILE A 150 5.58 1.37 -13.98
CA ILE A 150 4.34 1.87 -13.37
C ILE A 150 4.62 3.24 -12.74
N PHE A 151 5.72 3.36 -12.02
CA PHE A 151 6.12 4.61 -11.37
C PHE A 151 6.39 5.71 -12.40
N ARG A 152 7.10 5.40 -13.51
CA ARG A 152 7.35 6.35 -14.59
C ARG A 152 6.05 6.89 -15.19
N LYS A 153 5.08 6.00 -15.49
CA LYS A 153 3.76 6.39 -16.00
C LYS A 153 2.99 7.29 -15.03
N MET A 154 3.10 7.05 -13.71
CA MET A 154 2.49 7.88 -12.66
C MET A 154 3.16 9.24 -12.56
N VAL A 155 4.49 9.26 -12.51
CA VAL A 155 5.29 10.49 -12.35
C VAL A 155 5.13 11.42 -13.53
N ASN A 156 5.06 10.90 -14.77
CA ASN A 156 4.76 11.67 -15.96
C ASN A 156 3.36 12.31 -15.93
N ARG A 157 2.45 11.80 -15.07
CA ARG A 157 1.15 12.41 -14.79
C ARG A 157 1.13 13.28 -13.53
N GLY A 158 2.32 13.57 -12.97
CA GLY A 158 2.51 14.49 -11.85
C GLY A 158 2.30 13.88 -10.47
N VAL A 159 2.31 12.54 -10.32
CA VAL A 159 2.22 11.90 -8.99
C VAL A 159 3.43 12.27 -8.14
N ARG A 160 3.18 12.55 -6.86
CA ARG A 160 4.17 12.91 -5.84
C ARG A 160 4.17 11.96 -4.65
N ILE A 161 3.07 11.27 -4.41
CA ILE A 161 2.91 10.34 -3.29
C ILE A 161 2.40 9.02 -3.87
N VAL A 162 3.07 7.91 -3.55
CA VAL A 162 2.63 6.57 -3.94
C VAL A 162 2.39 5.74 -2.69
N TYR A 163 1.21 5.17 -2.58
CA TYR A 163 0.85 4.23 -1.53
C TYR A 163 0.94 2.81 -2.07
N CYS A 164 1.61 1.94 -1.31
CA CYS A 164 1.89 0.55 -1.68
C CYS A 164 1.46 -0.42 -0.55
N PRO A 165 0.16 -0.72 -0.42
CA PRO A 165 -0.29 -1.88 0.34
C PRO A 165 0.41 -3.15 -0.12
N SER A 166 0.91 -3.95 0.82
CA SER A 166 1.73 -5.12 0.50
C SER A 166 1.46 -6.30 1.42
N LEU A 167 1.64 -7.49 0.86
CA LEU A 167 1.69 -8.76 1.55
C LEU A 167 2.92 -9.51 1.05
N TRP A 168 4.10 -9.03 1.45
CA TRP A 168 5.38 -9.56 1.02
C TRP A 168 5.87 -10.63 1.96
N TYR A 169 6.46 -11.71 1.43
CA TYR A 169 6.92 -12.87 2.19
C TYR A 169 8.44 -12.90 2.38
N LEU A 170 8.88 -13.52 3.50
CA LEU A 170 10.28 -13.89 3.72
C LEU A 170 10.69 -15.15 2.97
N THR A 171 9.72 -16.01 2.69
CA THR A 171 9.94 -17.34 2.12
C THR A 171 9.39 -17.44 0.71
N HIS A 172 10.01 -18.26 -0.13
CA HIS A 172 9.47 -18.62 -1.42
C HIS A 172 9.07 -20.10 -1.41
N LYS A 173 7.77 -20.39 -1.66
CA LYS A 173 7.21 -21.74 -1.61
C LYS A 173 7.48 -22.48 -0.29
N GLY A 174 7.39 -21.78 0.84
CA GLY A 174 7.65 -22.36 2.16
C GLY A 174 9.12 -22.72 2.45
N LYS A 175 10.04 -22.39 1.57
CA LYS A 175 11.49 -22.59 1.76
C LYS A 175 12.18 -21.24 1.95
N ILE A 176 12.98 -21.14 2.99
CA ILE A 176 13.95 -20.05 3.13
C ILE A 176 15.17 -20.48 2.30
N TRP A 177 15.42 -19.76 1.21
CA TRP A 177 16.67 -19.93 0.50
C TRP A 177 17.82 -19.48 1.41
N LYS A 178 18.86 -20.31 1.52
CA LYS A 178 20.08 -19.88 2.18
C LYS A 178 20.51 -18.56 1.52
N ASN A 179 20.64 -17.50 2.31
CA ASN A 179 20.98 -16.16 1.84
C ASN A 179 19.88 -15.39 1.06
N TYR A 180 18.60 -15.80 1.13
CA TYR A 180 17.53 -15.02 0.52
C TYR A 180 17.36 -13.67 1.22
N ALA A 181 17.59 -12.60 0.48
CA ALA A 181 17.67 -11.23 0.99
C ALA A 181 16.35 -10.45 0.90
N SER A 182 15.20 -11.10 1.21
CA SER A 182 13.86 -10.51 1.06
C SER A 182 13.72 -9.12 1.71
N LYS A 183 14.24 -8.92 2.91
CA LYS A 183 14.23 -7.61 3.58
C LYS A 183 15.03 -6.57 2.80
N ARG A 184 16.23 -6.94 2.31
CA ARG A 184 17.07 -6.03 1.51
C ARG A 184 16.41 -5.69 0.17
N HIS A 185 15.73 -6.65 -0.46
CA HIS A 185 15.01 -6.39 -1.71
C HIS A 185 13.93 -5.33 -1.51
N VAL A 186 13.07 -5.48 -0.47
CA VAL A 186 12.03 -4.49 -0.15
C VAL A 186 12.65 -3.13 0.13
N ASP A 187 13.67 -3.08 0.99
CA ASP A 187 14.32 -1.82 1.38
C ASP A 187 14.95 -1.10 0.19
N SER A 188 15.70 -1.85 -0.65
CA SER A 188 16.34 -1.30 -1.86
C SER A 188 15.31 -0.80 -2.85
N LEU A 189 14.23 -1.57 -3.09
CA LEU A 189 13.15 -1.15 -3.99
C LEU A 189 12.48 0.13 -3.47
N CYS A 190 12.16 0.21 -2.17
CA CYS A 190 11.54 1.42 -1.61
C CYS A 190 12.43 2.65 -1.78
N VAL A 191 13.72 2.54 -1.48
CA VAL A 191 14.68 3.64 -1.62
C VAL A 191 14.85 4.03 -3.08
N SER A 192 15.05 3.05 -3.98
CA SER A 192 15.23 3.32 -5.41
C SER A 192 14.00 4.00 -6.00
N ARG A 193 12.77 3.48 -5.71
CA ARG A 193 11.54 4.08 -6.25
C ARG A 193 11.31 5.49 -5.74
N ALA A 194 11.60 5.77 -4.46
CA ALA A 194 11.48 7.11 -3.91
C ALA A 194 12.49 8.08 -4.57
N PHE A 195 13.73 7.67 -4.70
CA PHE A 195 14.81 8.48 -5.26
C PHE A 195 14.65 8.74 -6.77
N GLU A 196 14.61 7.69 -7.58
CA GLU A 196 14.60 7.79 -9.04
C GLU A 196 13.34 8.44 -9.63
N ASN A 197 12.28 8.58 -8.82
CA ASN A 197 11.00 9.18 -9.21
C ASN A 197 10.70 10.48 -8.47
N GLU A 198 11.56 10.87 -7.52
CA GLU A 198 11.36 12.05 -6.66
C GLU A 198 9.96 12.06 -6.02
N ILE A 199 9.61 10.96 -5.34
CA ILE A 199 8.32 10.75 -4.70
C ILE A 199 8.44 10.38 -3.22
N ILE A 200 7.36 10.60 -2.48
CA ILE A 200 7.13 9.97 -1.19
C ILE A 200 6.52 8.59 -1.46
N LEU A 201 7.17 7.54 -1.00
CA LEU A 201 6.66 6.17 -1.07
C LEU A 201 6.23 5.69 0.31
N VAL A 202 4.96 5.32 0.44
CA VAL A 202 4.40 4.75 1.66
C VAL A 202 4.18 3.25 1.44
N TYR A 203 5.10 2.45 1.94
CA TYR A 203 5.03 0.99 1.88
C TYR A 203 4.42 0.44 3.18
N CYS A 204 3.32 -0.29 3.07
CA CYS A 204 2.59 -0.84 4.19
C CYS A 204 2.47 -2.35 4.04
N ASN A 205 3.17 -3.11 4.87
CA ASN A 205 3.21 -4.58 4.81
C ASN A 205 2.48 -5.20 5.99
N VAL A 206 2.14 -6.48 5.85
CA VAL A 206 1.61 -7.31 6.92
C VAL A 206 2.70 -7.70 7.92
N SER A 207 2.29 -8.21 9.08
CA SER A 207 3.14 -8.74 10.13
C SER A 207 2.91 -10.23 10.39
N GLY A 208 3.77 -10.84 11.17
CA GLY A 208 3.60 -12.18 11.71
C GLY A 208 3.58 -13.29 10.66
N LYS A 209 2.80 -14.33 10.96
CA LYS A 209 2.60 -15.47 10.04
C LYS A 209 1.50 -15.13 9.05
N VAL A 210 1.82 -15.33 7.78
CA VAL A 210 0.87 -15.22 6.68
C VAL A 210 0.76 -16.59 6.04
N LYS A 211 -0.43 -17.14 5.90
CA LYS A 211 -0.61 -18.56 5.63
C LYS A 211 0.12 -19.45 6.67
N PHE A 212 -0.20 -20.71 6.69
CA PHE A 212 0.23 -21.65 7.73
C PHE A 212 1.74 -21.71 8.02
N THR A 213 2.61 -21.31 7.10
CA THR A 213 4.07 -21.48 7.20
C THR A 213 4.89 -20.27 6.73
N GLU A 214 4.28 -19.27 6.12
CA GLU A 214 5.02 -18.13 5.55
C GLU A 214 5.05 -16.94 6.51
N LEU A 215 6.24 -16.38 6.72
CA LEU A 215 6.45 -15.19 7.55
C LEU A 215 6.55 -13.94 6.67
N ALA A 216 5.90 -12.86 7.11
CA ALA A 216 6.14 -11.55 6.54
C ALA A 216 7.44 -10.94 7.10
N PRO A 217 8.21 -10.20 6.31
CA PRO A 217 9.38 -9.47 6.81
C PRO A 217 9.02 -8.26 7.67
N GLY A 218 7.76 -7.82 7.66
CA GLY A 218 7.38 -6.49 8.12
C GLY A 218 7.93 -5.42 7.18
N ARG A 219 8.81 -4.56 7.66
CA ARG A 219 9.50 -3.50 6.89
C ARG A 219 8.59 -2.39 6.39
N SER A 220 7.40 -2.21 7.00
CA SER A 220 6.52 -1.07 6.70
C SER A 220 7.29 0.23 6.89
N GLN A 221 7.23 1.14 5.90
CA GLN A 221 8.08 2.34 5.89
C GLN A 221 7.50 3.49 5.09
N ILE A 222 7.94 4.70 5.41
CA ILE A 222 7.76 5.89 4.59
C ILE A 222 9.14 6.35 4.12
N THR A 223 9.33 6.34 2.82
CA THR A 223 10.62 6.63 2.17
C THR A 223 10.51 7.87 1.31
N VAL A 224 11.49 8.73 1.37
CA VAL A 224 11.56 9.99 0.63
C VAL A 224 12.89 10.10 -0.14
N PRO A 225 12.99 10.96 -1.16
CA PRO A 225 14.26 11.26 -1.82
C PRO A 225 15.31 11.75 -0.81
N PHE A 226 16.60 11.61 -1.11
CA PHE A 226 17.79 11.98 -0.34
C PHE A 226 17.97 11.22 0.97
N ILE A 227 16.96 11.22 1.85
CA ILE A 227 17.06 10.69 3.21
C ILE A 227 16.86 9.16 3.23
N GLY A 228 16.08 8.63 2.27
CA GLY A 228 15.62 7.26 2.33
C GLY A 228 14.43 7.12 3.28
N PRO A 229 14.38 6.10 4.15
CA PRO A 229 13.26 5.90 5.06
C PRO A 229 13.26 6.95 6.20
N LEU A 230 12.21 7.78 6.27
CA LEU A 230 11.93 8.66 7.42
C LEU A 230 11.60 7.82 8.66
N LYS A 231 10.86 6.74 8.47
CA LYS A 231 10.53 5.73 9.48
C LYS A 231 10.37 4.39 8.81
N ARG A 232 10.92 3.36 9.42
CA ARG A 232 10.80 1.94 9.01
C ARG A 232 10.73 1.07 10.25
N LEU A 233 9.83 0.08 10.23
CA LEU A 233 9.80 -0.96 11.26
C LEU A 233 10.84 -2.03 10.94
N GLU A 234 11.72 -2.30 11.88
CA GLU A 234 12.83 -3.25 11.72
C GLU A 234 12.44 -4.69 12.09
N HIS A 235 11.21 -4.89 12.54
CA HIS A 235 10.66 -6.15 13.01
C HIS A 235 9.39 -6.55 12.24
N ASN A 236 8.91 -7.76 12.48
CA ASN A 236 7.70 -8.31 11.88
C ASN A 236 6.52 -8.47 12.87
N LYS A 237 6.52 -7.71 13.97
CA LYS A 237 5.41 -7.66 14.92
C LYS A 237 4.33 -6.71 14.43
N GLU A 238 3.09 -6.92 14.90
CA GLU A 238 2.01 -5.96 14.66
C GLU A 238 2.33 -4.62 15.34
N GLU A 239 2.32 -3.56 14.55
CA GLU A 239 2.55 -2.20 15.05
C GLU A 239 1.97 -1.17 14.08
N MET A 240 1.43 -0.09 14.62
CA MET A 240 1.14 1.13 13.86
C MET A 240 2.14 2.20 14.27
N PHE A 241 2.80 2.80 13.29
CA PHE A 241 3.56 4.03 13.52
C PHE A 241 2.92 5.22 12.82
N ILE A 242 3.21 6.41 13.34
CA ILE A 242 2.79 7.68 12.72
C ILE A 242 4.05 8.47 12.41
N GLN A 243 4.11 9.00 11.20
CA GLN A 243 5.20 9.82 10.73
C GLN A 243 4.67 11.11 10.10
N GLU A 244 5.20 12.25 10.53
CA GLU A 244 5.01 13.50 9.82
C GLU A 244 5.87 13.53 8.56
N VAL A 245 5.26 13.91 7.46
CA VAL A 245 5.90 14.03 6.15
C VAL A 245 5.81 15.47 5.67
N ASP A 246 6.93 16.06 5.31
CA ASP A 246 6.97 17.38 4.69
C ASP A 246 7.21 17.26 3.18
N THR A 247 6.24 17.69 2.38
CA THR A 247 6.35 17.63 0.92
C THR A 247 7.34 18.63 0.32
N THR A 248 7.92 19.53 1.11
CA THR A 248 8.95 20.47 0.61
C THR A 248 10.19 19.74 0.12
N ILE A 249 10.52 18.57 0.71
CA ILE A 249 11.64 17.72 0.28
C ILE A 249 11.54 17.34 -1.21
N LEU A 250 10.34 17.24 -1.76
CA LEU A 250 10.16 16.90 -3.18
C LEU A 250 10.56 18.05 -4.10
N LYS A 251 10.31 19.31 -3.66
CA LYS A 251 10.76 20.50 -4.39
C LYS A 251 12.29 20.63 -4.35
N GLU A 252 12.87 20.30 -3.21
CA GLU A 252 14.32 20.30 -3.03
C GLU A 252 14.98 19.22 -3.91
N ALA A 253 14.39 18.04 -3.98
CA ALA A 253 14.86 16.95 -4.84
C ALA A 253 14.82 17.36 -6.32
N GLU A 254 13.71 17.91 -6.79
CA GLU A 254 13.59 18.41 -8.16
C GLU A 254 14.62 19.49 -8.47
N LYS A 255 14.83 20.44 -7.54
CA LYS A 255 15.80 21.52 -7.72
C LYS A 255 17.24 21.00 -7.79
N SER A 256 17.57 19.94 -7.04
CA SER A 256 18.92 19.42 -6.91
C SER A 256 19.29 18.38 -7.98
N TYR A 257 18.38 17.47 -8.30
CA TYR A 257 18.66 16.36 -9.25
C TYR A 257 17.96 16.50 -10.58
N ASN A 258 16.81 17.19 -10.62
CA ASN A 258 16.05 17.49 -11.83
C ASN A 258 15.68 16.25 -12.67
N ILE A 259 15.56 15.09 -12.01
CA ILE A 259 15.31 13.79 -12.67
C ILE A 259 14.03 13.82 -13.50
N ARG A 260 12.99 14.53 -13.01
CA ARG A 260 11.69 14.62 -13.71
C ARG A 260 11.78 15.37 -15.05
N GLU A 261 12.63 16.38 -15.16
CA GLU A 261 12.87 17.08 -16.43
C GLU A 261 13.63 16.21 -17.41
N ASP A 262 14.62 15.42 -16.93
CA ASP A 262 15.33 14.49 -17.77
C ASP A 262 14.43 13.37 -18.30
N LEU A 263 13.43 12.94 -17.50
CA LEU A 263 12.45 11.95 -17.93
C LEU A 263 11.49 12.48 -19.02
N LYS A 264 11.20 13.77 -19.07
CA LYS A 264 10.35 14.37 -20.11
C LYS A 264 11.04 14.45 -21.48
N LYS A 265 12.36 14.42 -21.49
CA LYS A 265 13.15 14.47 -22.73
C LYS A 265 13.30 13.13 -23.43
N ARG A 266 12.82 12.05 -22.83
CA ARG A 266 12.86 10.67 -23.34
C ARG A 266 11.47 10.19 -23.77
#